data_e0403d34cd478c9a4b6979d9313152fd
#
_entry.id   e0403d34cd478c9a4b6979d9313152fd
#
_cell.length_a   1.000
_cell.length_b   1.000
_cell.length_c   1.000
_cell.angle_alpha   90.00
_cell.angle_beta   90.00
_cell.angle_gamma   90.00
#
_symmetry.space_group_name_H-M   'P 1'
#
loop_
_entity.id
_entity.type
_entity.pdbx_description
1 polymer ?
#
loop_
_entity_poly.entity_id
_entity_poly.type
_entity_poly.pdbx_seq_one_letter_code
_entity_poly.pdbx_strand_id
1 'polypeptide(L)'
;MVAIFETMLYILVPVSKKGLFMRTRKVSVLPYDKAWKSEFEQIKCEISAALGSLIIGIEHVGSTAVAGMSAKQCIDIDVVIRDYSVFDDIVRRLEDIGYIHEGDLGIKEREAFKYSGKEHLQKHHLYVCPQDSKELHRHLTFRDFLKNNPEAVEKYSRVKETAAQLFPDDIDGYIKYKTPCIEELYIQCGL
;
A
#
# COMPACT_ATOMS: atom_id res chain seq x y z
N MET A 1 -7.63 15.53 -20.28
CA MET A 1 -8.58 14.86 -19.37
C MET A 1 -8.60 13.33 -19.57
N VAL A 2 -7.46 12.68 -19.87
CA VAL A 2 -7.38 11.23 -20.15
C VAL A 2 -6.27 10.54 -19.31
N ALA A 3 -5.40 11.28 -18.64
CA ALA A 3 -4.23 10.72 -17.95
C ALA A 3 -4.46 10.28 -16.49
N ILE A 4 -5.66 10.47 -15.91
CA ILE A 4 -5.95 10.14 -14.51
C ILE A 4 -6.42 8.68 -14.35
N PHE A 5 -6.83 8.03 -15.44
CA PHE A 5 -7.40 6.69 -15.42
C PHE A 5 -6.38 5.55 -15.26
N GLU A 6 -5.11 5.77 -15.57
CA GLU A 6 -4.13 4.66 -15.57
C GLU A 6 -3.57 4.28 -14.20
N THR A 7 -3.58 5.19 -13.23
CA THR A 7 -2.83 4.99 -11.99
C THR A 7 -3.61 4.21 -10.90
N MET A 8 -4.94 4.13 -10.99
CA MET A 8 -5.74 3.30 -10.06
C MET A 8 -5.95 1.86 -10.52
N LEU A 9 -5.64 1.56 -11.77
CA LEU A 9 -5.83 0.22 -12.37
C LEU A 9 -4.79 -0.81 -11.91
N TYR A 10 -3.80 -0.41 -11.13
CA TYR A 10 -2.63 -1.23 -10.79
C TYR A 10 -2.80 -2.21 -9.63
N ILE A 11 -4.02 -2.35 -9.14
CA ILE A 11 -4.38 -3.62 -8.49
C ILE A 11 -4.92 -4.62 -9.54
N LEU A 12 -5.05 -4.18 -10.80
CA LEU A 12 -5.44 -4.96 -11.98
C LEU A 12 -4.28 -5.01 -12.99
N VAL A 13 -3.15 -5.61 -12.62
CA VAL A 13 -2.19 -6.04 -13.65
C VAL A 13 -2.85 -7.15 -14.45
N PRO A 14 -3.02 -7.03 -15.80
CA PRO A 14 -3.43 -8.15 -16.59
C PRO A 14 -2.36 -9.24 -16.45
N VAL A 15 -2.76 -10.40 -15.95
CA VAL A 15 -1.91 -11.55 -15.74
C VAL A 15 -1.28 -11.95 -17.07
N SER A 16 -0.04 -11.54 -17.31
CA SER A 16 0.88 -12.33 -18.12
C SER A 16 1.02 -13.69 -17.43
N LYS A 17 0.89 -14.79 -18.16
CA LYS A 17 0.81 -16.18 -17.67
C LYS A 17 2.07 -16.70 -16.95
N LYS A 18 2.83 -15.87 -16.25
CA LYS A 18 4.01 -16.26 -15.45
C LYS A 18 4.09 -15.42 -14.19
N GLY A 19 3.39 -15.86 -13.16
CA GLY A 19 3.51 -15.32 -11.81
C GLY A 19 2.24 -15.61 -11.02
N LEU A 20 2.27 -16.65 -10.22
CA LEU A 20 1.20 -16.96 -9.26
C LEU A 20 1.30 -15.97 -8.11
N PHE A 21 0.82 -14.75 -8.34
CA PHE A 21 0.64 -13.77 -7.28
C PHE A 21 -0.33 -14.34 -6.26
N MET A 22 -0.04 -14.24 -4.97
CA MET A 22 -0.98 -14.57 -3.90
C MET A 22 -2.14 -13.57 -3.92
N ARG A 23 -3.04 -13.69 -4.90
CA ARG A 23 -4.32 -12.98 -4.91
C ARG A 23 -5.08 -13.41 -3.66
N THR A 24 -5.50 -12.45 -2.88
CA THR A 24 -6.36 -12.72 -1.72
C THR A 24 -7.63 -13.41 -2.23
N ARG A 25 -7.77 -14.70 -1.98
CA ARG A 25 -8.96 -15.47 -2.41
C ARG A 25 -10.23 -15.02 -1.72
N LYS A 26 -10.12 -14.33 -0.58
CA LYS A 26 -11.26 -13.82 0.16
C LYS A 26 -11.02 -12.37 0.55
N VAL A 27 -11.94 -11.50 0.17
CA VAL A 27 -11.94 -10.09 0.57
C VAL A 27 -12.59 -9.99 1.96
N SER A 28 -11.79 -9.62 2.96
CA SER A 28 -12.27 -9.38 4.32
C SER A 28 -11.88 -7.96 4.74
N VAL A 29 -12.85 -7.15 5.07
CA VAL A 29 -12.66 -5.80 5.62
C VAL A 29 -13.09 -5.84 7.08
N LEU A 30 -12.19 -5.43 7.97
CA LEU A 30 -12.38 -5.43 9.42
C LEU A 30 -12.46 -3.99 9.92
N PRO A 31 -13.16 -3.74 11.03
CA PRO A 31 -13.06 -2.47 11.75
C PRO A 31 -11.62 -2.14 12.10
N TYR A 32 -11.34 -0.86 12.34
CA TYR A 32 -10.00 -0.42 12.73
C TYR A 32 -9.47 -1.19 13.94
N ASP A 33 -8.26 -1.71 13.80
CA ASP A 33 -7.55 -2.39 14.88
C ASP A 33 -6.33 -1.56 15.30
N LYS A 34 -6.25 -1.22 16.60
CA LYS A 34 -5.10 -0.51 17.18
C LYS A 34 -3.79 -1.28 17.05
N ALA A 35 -3.85 -2.60 16.92
CA ALA A 35 -2.69 -3.46 16.71
C ALA A 35 -1.93 -3.13 15.42
N TRP A 36 -2.59 -2.62 14.38
CA TRP A 36 -1.94 -2.29 13.11
C TRP A 36 -0.79 -1.30 13.28
N LYS A 37 -0.87 -0.39 14.25
CA LYS A 37 0.22 0.52 14.55
C LYS A 37 1.45 -0.22 15.10
N SER A 38 1.27 -1.12 16.05
CA SER A 38 2.39 -1.90 16.61
C SER A 38 2.95 -2.92 15.60
N GLU A 39 2.10 -3.50 14.76
CA GLU A 39 2.50 -4.38 13.66
C GLU A 39 3.35 -3.64 12.62
N PHE A 40 2.96 -2.41 12.25
CA PHE A 40 3.79 -1.55 11.41
C PHE A 40 5.16 -1.27 12.05
N GLU A 41 5.21 -0.93 13.34
CA GLU A 41 6.47 -0.63 14.02
C GLU A 41 7.41 -1.86 14.07
N GLN A 42 6.87 -3.08 14.17
CA GLN A 42 7.68 -4.31 14.10
C GLN A 42 8.32 -4.48 12.73
N ILE A 43 7.52 -4.31 11.65
CA ILE A 43 8.03 -4.39 10.27
C ILE A 43 9.06 -3.28 10.03
N LYS A 44 8.76 -2.05 10.44
CA LYS A 44 9.64 -0.90 10.33
C LYS A 44 10.99 -1.13 11.04
N CYS A 45 10.97 -1.73 12.22
CA CYS A 45 12.19 -2.03 12.97
C CYS A 45 13.11 -2.98 12.18
N GLU A 46 12.57 -4.06 11.61
CA GLU A 46 13.34 -5.02 10.82
C GLU A 46 13.92 -4.39 9.55
N ILE A 47 13.10 -3.62 8.82
CA ILE A 47 13.55 -2.93 7.60
C ILE A 47 14.60 -1.86 7.94
N SER A 48 14.38 -1.08 9.00
CA SER A 48 15.34 -0.04 9.43
C SER A 48 16.68 -0.65 9.83
N ALA A 49 16.69 -1.80 10.51
CA ALA A 49 17.91 -2.49 10.88
C ALA A 49 18.71 -2.96 9.66
N ALA A 50 18.03 -3.42 8.60
CA ALA A 50 18.67 -3.85 7.37
C ALA A 50 19.21 -2.68 6.53
N LEU A 51 18.41 -1.62 6.39
CA LEU A 51 18.70 -0.54 5.44
C LEU A 51 19.56 0.59 6.03
N GLY A 52 19.45 0.85 7.34
CA GLY A 52 20.26 1.83 8.04
C GLY A 52 20.17 3.23 7.43
N SER A 53 21.33 3.82 7.13
CA SER A 53 21.46 5.18 6.59
C SER A 53 21.14 5.32 5.08
N LEU A 54 20.81 4.23 4.40
CA LEU A 54 20.44 4.27 2.97
C LEU A 54 19.06 4.90 2.75
N ILE A 55 18.23 4.95 3.77
CA ILE A 55 16.86 5.45 3.68
C ILE A 55 16.67 6.78 4.42
N ILE A 56 15.71 7.57 3.95
CA ILE A 56 15.28 8.82 4.61
C ILE A 56 14.22 8.51 5.67
N GLY A 57 13.34 7.57 5.39
CA GLY A 57 12.26 7.20 6.29
C GLY A 57 11.50 5.97 5.86
N ILE A 58 10.57 5.55 6.71
CA ILE A 58 9.61 4.47 6.44
C ILE A 58 8.24 4.97 6.86
N GLU A 59 7.31 5.00 5.92
CA GLU A 59 5.98 5.55 6.07
C GLU A 59 4.91 4.44 6.15
N HIS A 60 4.06 4.53 7.15
CA HIS A 60 2.82 3.75 7.20
C HIS A 60 1.79 4.46 6.34
N VAL A 61 1.39 3.86 5.24
CA VAL A 61 0.42 4.41 4.30
C VAL A 61 -0.82 3.51 4.19
N GLY A 62 -1.76 3.86 3.32
CA GLY A 62 -2.97 3.09 3.12
C GLY A 62 -3.97 3.15 4.29
N SER A 63 -4.98 2.29 4.22
CA SER A 63 -6.13 2.35 5.13
C SER A 63 -5.80 2.00 6.58
N THR A 64 -4.85 1.09 6.81
CA THR A 64 -4.44 0.67 8.18
C THR A 64 -3.69 1.74 8.94
N ALA A 65 -3.14 2.76 8.23
CA ALA A 65 -2.46 3.91 8.82
C ALA A 65 -3.42 4.97 9.39
N VAL A 66 -4.74 4.85 9.16
CA VAL A 66 -5.74 5.84 9.50
C VAL A 66 -6.63 5.32 10.63
N ALA A 67 -6.59 5.99 11.78
CA ALA A 67 -7.39 5.61 12.94
C ALA A 67 -8.89 5.64 12.62
N GLY A 68 -9.64 4.62 13.05
CA GLY A 68 -11.07 4.50 12.81
C GLY A 68 -11.45 3.95 11.44
N MET A 69 -10.50 3.74 10.52
CA MET A 69 -10.78 3.27 9.17
C MET A 69 -10.87 1.75 9.10
N SER A 70 -11.99 1.22 8.63
CA SER A 70 -12.10 -0.20 8.29
C SER A 70 -11.18 -0.56 7.13
N ALA A 71 -10.46 -1.68 7.23
CA ALA A 71 -9.47 -2.08 6.23
C ALA A 71 -9.34 -3.60 6.07
N LYS A 72 -8.74 -4.02 4.97
CA LYS A 72 -8.15 -5.36 4.89
C LYS A 72 -6.94 -5.42 5.82
N GLN A 73 -6.75 -6.55 6.47
CA GLN A 73 -5.65 -6.78 7.41
C GLN A 73 -4.31 -6.94 6.66
N CYS A 74 -3.84 -5.83 6.08
CA CYS A 74 -2.61 -5.75 5.33
C CYS A 74 -2.01 -4.36 5.53
N ILE A 75 -0.78 -4.29 6.03
CA ILE A 75 -0.06 -3.04 6.26
C ILE A 75 0.55 -2.57 4.94
N ASP A 76 0.34 -1.32 4.56
CA ASP A 76 0.96 -0.72 3.37
C ASP A 76 2.15 0.16 3.82
N ILE A 77 3.33 -0.04 3.23
CA ILE A 77 4.59 0.56 3.67
C ILE A 77 5.32 1.15 2.48
N ASP A 78 5.69 2.43 2.59
CA ASP A 78 6.62 3.09 1.68
C ASP A 78 7.96 3.33 2.38
N VAL A 79 9.03 2.73 1.89
CA VAL A 79 10.41 3.05 2.24
C VAL A 79 10.87 4.21 1.37
N VAL A 80 11.29 5.29 2.01
CA VAL A 80 11.66 6.53 1.32
C VAL A 80 13.16 6.59 1.16
N ILE A 81 13.63 6.70 -0.08
CA ILE A 81 15.03 6.92 -0.45
C ILE A 81 15.22 8.32 -1.04
N ARG A 82 16.45 8.83 -1.01
CA ARG A 82 16.76 10.12 -1.61
C ARG A 82 16.53 10.09 -3.12
N ASP A 83 17.14 9.13 -3.77
CA ASP A 83 17.08 8.88 -5.21
C ASP A 83 17.53 7.44 -5.51
N TYR A 84 17.55 7.06 -6.78
CA TYR A 84 17.93 5.70 -7.21
C TYR A 84 19.41 5.37 -7.09
N SER A 85 20.29 6.30 -6.69
CA SER A 85 21.74 6.01 -6.57
C SER A 85 22.06 4.96 -5.51
N VAL A 86 21.17 4.78 -4.53
CA VAL A 86 21.31 3.76 -3.46
C VAL A 86 20.46 2.51 -3.71
N PHE A 87 19.74 2.44 -4.82
CA PHE A 87 18.70 1.44 -5.01
C PHE A 87 19.24 0.00 -5.10
N ASP A 88 20.36 -0.22 -5.78
CA ASP A 88 20.98 -1.55 -5.87
C ASP A 88 21.41 -2.07 -4.49
N ASP A 89 21.87 -1.19 -3.60
CA ASP A 89 22.20 -1.53 -2.22
C ASP A 89 20.94 -1.85 -1.40
N ILE A 90 19.85 -1.12 -1.62
CA ILE A 90 18.54 -1.40 -1.02
C ILE A 90 18.05 -2.79 -1.42
N VAL A 91 18.08 -3.12 -2.72
CA VAL A 91 17.67 -4.43 -3.22
C VAL A 91 18.45 -5.55 -2.53
N ARG A 92 19.80 -5.47 -2.52
CA ARG A 92 20.65 -6.49 -1.89
C ARG A 92 20.33 -6.67 -0.40
N ARG A 93 20.22 -5.58 0.36
CA ARG A 93 19.95 -5.65 1.80
C ARG A 93 18.54 -6.14 2.12
N LEU A 94 17.55 -5.84 1.30
CA LEU A 94 16.19 -6.37 1.44
C LEU A 94 16.17 -7.87 1.08
N GLU A 95 16.91 -8.30 0.07
CA GLU A 95 17.07 -9.73 -0.28
C GLU A 95 17.69 -10.52 0.85
N ASP A 96 18.71 -9.99 1.54
CA ASP A 96 19.35 -10.62 2.70
C ASP A 96 18.38 -10.93 3.84
N ILE A 97 17.28 -10.18 3.92
CA ILE A 97 16.23 -10.37 4.92
C ILE A 97 14.92 -10.95 4.33
N GLY A 98 14.96 -11.53 3.12
CA GLY A 98 13.86 -12.33 2.54
C GLY A 98 12.84 -11.56 1.73
N TYR A 99 13.10 -10.29 1.36
CA TYR A 99 12.31 -9.58 0.35
C TYR A 99 12.89 -9.83 -1.03
N ILE A 100 12.06 -9.77 -2.06
CA ILE A 100 12.43 -10.01 -3.45
C ILE A 100 11.85 -8.88 -4.28
N HIS A 101 12.69 -8.18 -5.03
CA HIS A 101 12.28 -7.10 -5.90
C HIS A 101 11.42 -7.61 -7.08
N GLU A 102 10.32 -6.92 -7.36
CA GLU A 102 9.36 -7.27 -8.43
C GLU A 102 9.29 -6.23 -9.56
N GLY A 103 10.09 -5.17 -9.46
CA GLY A 103 9.99 -4.02 -10.36
C GLY A 103 8.90 -3.03 -9.92
N ASP A 104 8.64 -2.06 -10.78
CA ASP A 104 7.65 -1.00 -10.51
C ASP A 104 6.19 -1.46 -10.65
N LEU A 105 5.98 -2.68 -11.14
CA LEU A 105 4.67 -3.24 -11.47
C LEU A 105 3.81 -2.27 -12.30
N GLY A 106 4.47 -1.42 -13.12
CA GLY A 106 3.86 -0.43 -13.99
C GLY A 106 3.51 0.90 -13.31
N ILE A 107 3.87 1.11 -12.05
CA ILE A 107 3.76 2.40 -11.37
C ILE A 107 5.15 2.99 -11.22
N LYS A 108 5.46 3.93 -12.08
CA LYS A 108 6.77 4.58 -12.14
C LYS A 108 7.17 5.16 -10.78
N GLU A 109 8.43 4.97 -10.42
CA GLU A 109 9.02 5.46 -9.16
C GLU A 109 8.40 4.87 -7.89
N ARG A 110 7.85 3.64 -8.00
CA ARG A 110 7.38 2.84 -6.88
C ARG A 110 7.81 1.38 -7.06
N GLU A 111 8.94 1.02 -6.52
CA GLU A 111 9.51 -0.32 -6.63
C GLU A 111 8.86 -1.27 -5.61
N ALA A 112 8.25 -2.33 -6.10
CA ALA A 112 7.53 -3.29 -5.29
C ALA A 112 8.41 -4.45 -4.84
N PHE A 113 8.17 -4.93 -3.62
CA PHE A 113 8.85 -6.09 -3.06
C PHE A 113 7.84 -7.10 -2.53
N LYS A 114 7.97 -8.36 -2.94
CA LYS A 114 7.33 -9.49 -2.28
C LYS A 114 8.28 -10.09 -1.24
N TYR A 115 7.79 -10.98 -0.39
CA TYR A 115 8.60 -11.63 0.63
C TYR A 115 8.18 -13.08 0.83
N SER A 116 9.08 -13.83 1.48
CA SER A 116 8.84 -15.19 1.99
C SER A 116 9.50 -15.32 3.36
N GLY A 117 9.02 -16.27 4.18
CA GLY A 117 9.60 -16.52 5.51
C GLY A 117 9.37 -15.40 6.52
N LYS A 118 8.25 -14.67 6.40
CA LYS A 118 7.89 -13.53 7.28
C LYS A 118 6.62 -13.81 8.08
N GLU A 119 6.40 -15.05 8.46
CA GLU A 119 5.18 -15.48 9.20
C GLU A 119 5.09 -14.85 10.59
N HIS A 120 6.21 -14.34 11.12
CA HIS A 120 6.27 -13.59 12.38
C HIS A 120 5.81 -12.14 12.27
N LEU A 121 5.64 -11.61 11.04
CA LEU A 121 5.17 -10.27 10.76
C LEU A 121 3.74 -10.30 10.22
N GLN A 122 3.01 -9.23 10.48
CA GLN A 122 1.72 -8.99 9.83
C GLN A 122 1.89 -8.93 8.32
N LYS A 123 0.88 -9.45 7.58
CA LYS A 123 0.85 -9.32 6.12
C LYS A 123 0.99 -7.86 5.71
N HIS A 124 1.88 -7.58 4.75
CA HIS A 124 2.16 -6.21 4.32
C HIS A 124 2.53 -6.14 2.84
N HIS A 125 2.39 -4.94 2.28
CA HIS A 125 2.96 -4.56 1.02
C HIS A 125 4.14 -3.63 1.29
N LEU A 126 5.26 -3.88 0.62
CA LEU A 126 6.46 -3.07 0.75
C LEU A 126 6.79 -2.43 -0.59
N TYR A 127 6.91 -1.11 -0.59
CA TYR A 127 7.36 -0.33 -1.71
C TYR A 127 8.57 0.52 -1.34
N VAL A 128 9.44 0.78 -2.31
CA VAL A 128 10.54 1.74 -2.19
C VAL A 128 10.30 2.86 -3.18
N CYS A 129 10.28 4.09 -2.68
CA CYS A 129 9.98 5.29 -3.45
C CYS A 129 11.05 6.38 -3.23
N PRO A 130 11.55 7.05 -4.28
CA PRO A 130 12.27 8.31 -4.12
C PRO A 130 11.41 9.35 -3.38
N GLN A 131 12.08 10.23 -2.61
CA GLN A 131 11.40 11.25 -1.79
C GLN A 131 10.51 12.21 -2.58
N ASP A 132 10.79 12.40 -3.85
CA ASP A 132 10.09 13.30 -4.77
C ASP A 132 9.17 12.55 -5.75
N SER A 133 8.96 11.23 -5.54
CA SER A 133 8.08 10.46 -6.40
C SER A 133 6.62 10.89 -6.24
N LYS A 134 5.90 10.92 -7.37
CA LYS A 134 4.47 11.28 -7.40
C LYS A 134 3.63 10.33 -6.59
N GLU A 135 4.00 9.05 -6.58
CA GLU A 135 3.24 8.01 -5.89
C GLU A 135 3.38 8.15 -4.37
N LEU A 136 4.59 8.39 -3.86
CA LEU A 136 4.80 8.69 -2.44
C LEU A 136 3.99 9.92 -2.02
N HIS A 137 4.06 11.01 -2.81
CA HIS A 137 3.28 12.21 -2.53
C HIS A 137 1.77 11.91 -2.47
N ARG A 138 1.26 11.13 -3.41
CA ARG A 138 -0.14 10.70 -3.43
C ARG A 138 -0.53 9.90 -2.18
N HIS A 139 0.28 8.94 -1.79
CA HIS A 139 0.05 8.12 -0.61
C HIS A 139 0.01 8.96 0.67
N LEU A 140 0.98 9.86 0.84
CA LEU A 140 1.08 10.72 2.02
C LEU A 140 -0.07 11.73 2.07
N THR A 141 -0.35 12.42 0.96
CA THR A 141 -1.44 13.40 0.86
C THR A 141 -2.79 12.76 1.19
N PHE A 142 -3.09 11.62 0.60
CA PHE A 142 -4.37 10.93 0.85
C PHE A 142 -4.48 10.40 2.28
N ARG A 143 -3.41 9.81 2.81
CA ARG A 143 -3.37 9.37 4.21
C ARG A 143 -3.64 10.54 5.16
N ASP A 144 -2.95 11.65 4.98
CA ASP A 144 -3.02 12.79 5.89
C ASP A 144 -4.34 13.53 5.74
N PHE A 145 -4.91 13.60 4.54
CA PHE A 145 -6.29 14.05 4.33
C PHE A 145 -7.27 13.21 5.14
N LEU A 146 -7.22 11.88 5.05
CA LEU A 146 -8.12 10.99 5.78
C LEU A 146 -7.95 11.13 7.30
N LYS A 147 -6.72 11.26 7.82
CA LYS A 147 -6.47 11.49 9.25
C LYS A 147 -7.14 12.75 9.78
N ASN A 148 -7.32 13.76 8.94
CA ASN A 148 -7.91 15.05 9.31
C ASN A 148 -9.40 15.18 8.94
N ASN A 149 -10.01 14.15 8.32
CA ASN A 149 -11.39 14.18 7.85
C ASN A 149 -12.18 12.92 8.29
N PRO A 150 -12.70 12.91 9.53
CA PRO A 150 -13.44 11.75 10.06
C PRO A 150 -14.65 11.33 9.21
N GLU A 151 -15.35 12.29 8.58
CA GLU A 151 -16.47 11.99 7.71
C GLU A 151 -16.03 11.22 6.44
N ALA A 152 -14.87 11.56 5.88
CA ALA A 152 -14.28 10.83 4.76
C ALA A 152 -13.87 9.41 5.18
N VAL A 153 -13.35 9.24 6.40
CA VAL A 153 -13.02 7.93 6.99
C VAL A 153 -14.27 7.07 7.10
N GLU A 154 -15.35 7.61 7.66
CA GLU A 154 -16.62 6.89 7.82
C GLU A 154 -17.22 6.51 6.46
N LYS A 155 -17.30 7.46 5.52
CA LYS A 155 -17.80 7.23 4.15
C LYS A 155 -17.01 6.11 3.47
N TYR A 156 -15.69 6.19 3.47
CA TYR A 156 -14.84 5.22 2.79
C TYR A 156 -14.84 3.85 3.47
N SER A 157 -14.96 3.81 4.80
CA SER A 157 -15.13 2.55 5.55
C SER A 157 -16.41 1.83 5.15
N ARG A 158 -17.55 2.51 5.15
CA ARG A 158 -18.83 1.95 4.71
C ARG A 158 -18.77 1.39 3.27
N VAL A 159 -18.15 2.13 2.35
CA VAL A 159 -18.00 1.68 0.96
C VAL A 159 -17.17 0.39 0.89
N LYS A 160 -16.07 0.30 1.64
CA LYS A 160 -15.24 -0.90 1.68
C LYS A 160 -15.93 -2.10 2.31
N GLU A 161 -16.67 -1.89 3.39
CA GLU A 161 -17.45 -2.94 4.05
C GLU A 161 -18.55 -3.48 3.13
N THR A 162 -19.30 -2.59 2.49
CA THR A 162 -20.32 -2.98 1.49
C THR A 162 -19.70 -3.73 0.32
N ALA A 163 -18.57 -3.24 -0.22
CA ALA A 163 -17.87 -3.90 -1.30
C ALA A 163 -17.41 -5.32 -0.91
N ALA A 164 -16.92 -5.50 0.31
CA ALA A 164 -16.49 -6.81 0.80
C ALA A 164 -17.65 -7.80 0.98
N GLN A 165 -18.85 -7.30 1.33
CA GLN A 165 -20.07 -8.13 1.41
C GLN A 165 -20.58 -8.53 0.02
N LEU A 166 -20.52 -7.63 -0.94
CA LEU A 166 -20.99 -7.88 -2.32
C LEU A 166 -20.02 -8.75 -3.12
N PHE A 167 -18.72 -8.62 -2.86
CA PHE A 167 -17.65 -9.26 -3.64
C PHE A 167 -16.67 -10.02 -2.73
N PRO A 168 -17.15 -10.98 -1.90
CA PRO A 168 -16.29 -11.65 -0.91
C PRO A 168 -15.17 -12.49 -1.52
N ASP A 169 -15.37 -12.99 -2.75
CA ASP A 169 -14.42 -13.84 -3.46
C ASP A 169 -13.96 -13.23 -4.81
N ASP A 170 -14.37 -11.99 -5.09
CA ASP A 170 -14.03 -11.24 -6.29
C ASP A 170 -13.32 -9.93 -5.94
N ILE A 171 -11.98 -9.96 -5.96
CA ILE A 171 -11.15 -8.80 -5.67
C ILE A 171 -11.32 -7.68 -6.72
N ASP A 172 -11.57 -8.04 -7.96
CA ASP A 172 -11.71 -7.07 -9.04
C ASP A 172 -13.06 -6.32 -8.91
N GLY A 173 -14.13 -7.05 -8.58
CA GLY A 173 -15.43 -6.45 -8.23
C GLY A 173 -15.36 -5.54 -7.01
N TYR A 174 -14.64 -5.96 -5.95
CA TYR A 174 -14.38 -5.15 -4.77
C TYR A 174 -13.67 -3.84 -5.12
N ILE A 175 -12.62 -3.90 -5.94
CA ILE A 175 -11.86 -2.72 -6.35
C ILE A 175 -12.73 -1.78 -7.17
N LYS A 176 -13.41 -2.30 -8.19
CA LYS A 176 -14.29 -1.52 -9.06
C LYS A 176 -15.40 -0.80 -8.28
N TYR A 177 -15.96 -1.45 -7.26
CA TYR A 177 -17.01 -0.85 -6.44
C TYR A 177 -16.51 0.34 -5.60
N LYS A 178 -15.31 0.26 -5.04
CA LYS A 178 -14.76 1.33 -4.19
C LYS A 178 -14.11 2.48 -4.98
N THR A 179 -13.72 2.26 -6.25
CA THR A 179 -13.00 3.23 -7.09
C THR A 179 -13.68 4.60 -7.15
N PRO A 180 -15.00 4.73 -7.42
CA PRO A 180 -15.62 6.04 -7.50
C PRO A 180 -15.52 6.86 -6.20
N CYS A 181 -15.59 6.19 -5.05
CA CYS A 181 -15.45 6.86 -3.76
C CYS A 181 -14.01 7.38 -3.55
N ILE A 182 -13.00 6.61 -3.98
CA ILE A 182 -11.60 7.04 -3.88
C ILE A 182 -11.35 8.23 -4.80
N GLU A 183 -11.83 8.19 -6.04
CA GLU A 183 -11.68 9.30 -7.01
C GLU A 183 -12.29 10.60 -6.47
N GLU A 184 -13.48 10.53 -5.88
CA GLU A 184 -14.11 11.67 -5.23
C GLU A 184 -13.25 12.22 -4.08
N LEU A 185 -12.70 11.35 -3.23
CA LEU A 185 -11.85 11.75 -2.11
C LEU A 185 -10.48 12.31 -2.58
N TYR A 186 -9.94 11.81 -3.69
CA TYR A 186 -8.74 12.36 -4.32
C TYR A 186 -8.98 13.80 -4.78
N ILE A 187 -10.09 14.07 -5.46
CA ILE A 187 -10.45 15.45 -5.85
C ILE A 187 -10.54 16.35 -4.61
N GLN A 188 -11.13 15.87 -3.51
CA GLN A 188 -11.25 16.64 -2.27
C GLN A 188 -9.90 16.98 -1.63
N CYS A 189 -8.89 16.14 -1.78
CA CYS A 189 -7.56 16.39 -1.23
C CYS A 189 -6.58 17.01 -2.26
N GLY A 190 -7.04 17.36 -3.46
CA GLY A 190 -6.23 18.05 -4.47
C GLY A 190 -5.31 17.13 -5.30
N LEU A 191 -5.64 15.84 -5.40
CA LEU A 191 -4.94 14.83 -6.19
C LEU A 191 -5.61 14.61 -7.55
#